data_4ddee3643c60f9ad10594791b636c269
#
_entry.id   4ddee3643c60f9ad10594791b636c269
#
_cell.length_a   1.000
_cell.length_b   1.000
_cell.length_c   1.000
_cell.angle_alpha   90.00
_cell.angle_beta   90.00
_cell.angle_gamma   90.00
#
_symmetry.space_group_name_H-M   'P 1'
#
loop_
_entity.id
_entity.type
_entity.pdbx_description
1 polymer ?
#
loop_
_entity_poly.entity_id
_entity_poly.type
_entity_poly.pdbx_seq_one_letter_code
_entity_poly.pdbx_strand_id
1 'polypeptide(L)'
;LRGEGMKAYAAVYAHGPTRVQFENKDPRGFAEFKEMLGEHSADGSALTQLGVQRERPSLYDLEDRLKAMRTPMLIMTGDEDWPCLLPNIYLKEIVPTAALYVMPNAGHTINLEEPAAFNREVHDFIAKVDAGRWPERDPRAVSKSITGIK
;
A
#
# COMPACT_ATOMS: atom_id res chain seq x y z
N LEU A 1 15.49 17.58 -4.52
CA LEU A 1 14.68 17.66 -5.74
C LEU A 1 15.00 18.91 -6.57
N ARG A 2 14.68 20.09 -6.08
CA ARG A 2 14.86 21.35 -6.84
C ARG A 2 16.33 21.70 -7.14
N GLY A 3 17.27 21.32 -6.28
CA GLY A 3 18.70 21.66 -6.45
C GLY A 3 19.40 20.74 -7.43
N GLU A 4 19.21 19.42 -7.32
CA GLU A 4 19.94 18.41 -8.09
C GLU A 4 19.12 17.78 -9.21
N GLY A 5 17.82 18.04 -9.22
CA GLY A 5 16.87 17.53 -10.21
C GLY A 5 16.39 16.10 -9.96
N MET A 6 15.42 15.67 -10.78
CA MET A 6 14.77 14.38 -10.60
C MET A 6 15.65 13.18 -10.93
N LYS A 7 16.59 13.30 -11.87
CA LYS A 7 17.50 12.19 -12.20
C LYS A 7 18.40 11.82 -11.02
N ALA A 8 18.96 12.82 -10.34
CA ALA A 8 19.77 12.60 -9.14
C ALA A 8 18.93 12.01 -7.99
N TYR A 9 17.70 12.52 -7.81
CA TYR A 9 16.76 11.98 -6.84
C TYR A 9 16.39 10.51 -7.15
N ALA A 10 16.05 10.19 -8.39
CA ALA A 10 15.69 8.85 -8.81
C ALA A 10 16.83 7.84 -8.60
N ALA A 11 18.08 8.27 -8.84
CA ALA A 11 19.27 7.44 -8.62
C ALA A 11 19.41 6.96 -7.15
N VAL A 12 18.91 7.73 -6.19
CA VAL A 12 18.94 7.39 -4.75
C VAL A 12 17.62 6.75 -4.31
N TYR A 13 16.50 7.40 -4.63
CA TYR A 13 15.18 6.99 -4.14
C TYR A 13 14.72 5.62 -4.66
N ALA A 14 15.05 5.29 -5.92
CA ALA A 14 14.69 4.00 -6.51
C ALA A 14 15.32 2.82 -5.74
N HIS A 15 16.53 2.97 -5.23
CA HIS A 15 17.26 1.94 -4.48
C HIS A 15 16.91 1.90 -2.98
N GLY A 16 15.75 2.47 -2.58
CA GLY A 16 15.28 2.37 -1.19
C GLY A 16 14.97 0.93 -0.79
N PRO A 17 15.08 0.60 0.52
CA PRO A 17 14.98 -0.77 1.01
C PRO A 17 13.65 -1.46 0.64
N THR A 18 12.59 -0.71 0.50
CA THR A 18 11.26 -1.25 0.14
C THR A 18 11.13 -1.64 -1.34
N ARG A 19 12.17 -1.46 -2.16
CA ARG A 19 12.18 -1.80 -3.59
C ARG A 19 13.25 -2.83 -3.98
N VAL A 20 13.93 -3.38 -3.00
CA VAL A 20 14.96 -4.41 -3.21
C VAL A 20 14.37 -5.62 -3.92
N GLN A 21 13.18 -6.06 -3.56
CA GLN A 21 12.52 -7.19 -4.21
C GLN A 21 12.17 -6.90 -5.67
N PHE A 22 11.74 -5.69 -5.99
CA PHE A 22 11.49 -5.30 -7.37
C PHE A 22 12.77 -5.37 -8.22
N GLU A 23 13.87 -4.77 -7.72
CA GLU A 23 15.18 -4.83 -8.40
C GLU A 23 15.67 -6.27 -8.62
N ASN A 24 15.48 -7.13 -7.63
CA ASN A 24 15.91 -8.53 -7.69
C ASN A 24 15.06 -9.38 -8.66
N LYS A 25 13.75 -9.19 -8.71
CA LYS A 25 12.83 -9.98 -9.51
C LYS A 25 12.77 -9.54 -10.97
N ASP A 26 12.80 -8.24 -11.21
CA ASP A 26 12.73 -7.64 -12.54
C ASP A 26 13.72 -6.47 -12.69
N PRO A 27 15.02 -6.76 -12.86
CA PRO A 27 16.04 -5.74 -13.03
C PRO A 27 15.78 -4.79 -14.22
N ARG A 28 15.13 -5.30 -15.26
CA ARG A 28 14.79 -4.48 -16.43
C ARG A 28 13.64 -3.53 -16.11
N GLY A 29 12.54 -4.02 -15.59
CA GLY A 29 11.40 -3.18 -15.17
C GLY A 29 11.80 -2.19 -14.09
N PHE A 30 12.70 -2.57 -13.19
CA PHE A 30 13.28 -1.65 -12.20
C PHE A 30 14.09 -0.52 -12.85
N ALA A 31 14.89 -0.81 -13.87
CA ALA A 31 15.64 0.22 -14.61
C ALA A 31 14.70 1.19 -15.34
N GLU A 32 13.65 0.68 -15.99
CA GLU A 32 12.61 1.48 -16.63
C GLU A 32 11.87 2.35 -15.60
N PHE A 33 11.48 1.81 -14.45
CA PHE A 33 10.89 2.55 -13.34
C PHE A 33 11.77 3.72 -12.88
N LYS A 34 13.07 3.47 -12.70
CA LYS A 34 14.04 4.50 -12.29
C LYS A 34 14.17 5.61 -13.33
N GLU A 35 14.19 5.26 -14.61
CA GLU A 35 14.24 6.22 -15.70
C GLU A 35 13.00 7.11 -15.71
N MET A 36 11.79 6.51 -15.71
CA MET A 36 10.51 7.23 -15.65
C MET A 36 10.40 8.15 -14.41
N LEU A 37 10.89 7.70 -13.26
CA LEU A 37 10.94 8.54 -12.06
C LEU A 37 11.82 9.79 -12.27
N GLY A 38 12.93 9.62 -13.00
CA GLY A 38 13.84 10.70 -13.35
C GLY A 38 13.27 11.73 -14.34
N GLU A 39 12.20 11.37 -15.06
CA GLU A 39 11.51 12.24 -16.01
C GLU A 39 10.44 13.13 -15.38
N HIS A 40 10.07 12.87 -14.12
CA HIS A 40 9.06 13.68 -13.43
C HIS A 40 9.49 15.14 -13.32
N SER A 41 8.51 16.05 -13.25
CA SER A 41 8.76 17.46 -12.94
C SER A 41 9.34 17.60 -11.53
N ALA A 42 10.51 18.20 -11.41
CA ALA A 42 11.15 18.46 -10.11
C ALA A 42 10.28 19.40 -9.23
N ASP A 43 9.67 20.42 -9.82
CA ASP A 43 8.78 21.34 -9.11
C ASP A 43 7.47 20.63 -8.71
N GLY A 44 6.86 19.87 -9.63
CA GLY A 44 5.67 19.08 -9.33
C GLY A 44 5.89 18.09 -8.19
N SER A 45 7.00 17.35 -8.23
CA SER A 45 7.39 16.42 -7.18
C SER A 45 7.64 17.12 -5.83
N ALA A 46 8.35 18.27 -5.86
CA ALA A 46 8.58 19.06 -4.64
C ALA A 46 7.27 19.60 -4.04
N LEU A 47 6.36 20.12 -4.87
CA LEU A 47 5.06 20.61 -4.43
C LEU A 47 4.20 19.48 -3.85
N THR A 48 4.21 18.30 -4.45
CA THR A 48 3.52 17.12 -3.93
C THR A 48 4.05 16.72 -2.56
N GLN A 49 5.38 16.71 -2.37
CA GLN A 49 5.96 16.39 -1.07
C GLN A 49 5.61 17.45 -0.01
N LEU A 50 5.66 18.73 -0.35
CA LEU A 50 5.38 19.82 0.60
C LEU A 50 3.90 20.02 0.86
N GLY A 51 3.05 19.98 -0.15
CA GLY A 51 1.64 20.33 -0.05
C GLY A 51 0.71 19.14 0.25
N VAL A 52 1.14 17.91 -0.04
CA VAL A 52 0.32 16.71 0.18
C VAL A 52 0.96 15.81 1.23
N GLN A 53 2.17 15.31 0.97
CA GLN A 53 2.77 14.29 1.84
C GLN A 53 3.07 14.81 3.25
N ARG A 54 3.55 16.04 3.36
CA ARG A 54 3.85 16.65 4.66
C ARG A 54 2.58 17.09 5.40
N GLU A 55 1.58 17.62 4.69
CA GLU A 55 0.40 18.26 5.29
C GLU A 55 -0.77 17.29 5.51
N ARG A 56 -0.73 16.08 4.94
CA ARG A 56 -1.81 15.09 5.14
C ARG A 56 -1.91 14.69 6.63
N PRO A 57 -3.14 14.47 7.15
CA PRO A 57 -3.32 14.00 8.51
C PRO A 57 -2.68 12.61 8.68
N SER A 58 -2.31 12.30 9.90
CA SER A 58 -1.91 10.94 10.25
C SER A 58 -3.11 9.99 10.09
N LEU A 59 -2.84 8.76 9.69
CA LEU A 59 -3.86 7.70 9.65
C LEU A 59 -4.54 7.53 11.02
N TYR A 60 -3.78 7.66 12.09
CA TYR A 60 -4.26 7.51 13.46
C TYR A 60 -5.17 8.65 13.91
N ASP A 61 -5.05 9.84 13.32
CA ASP A 61 -5.95 10.99 13.58
C ASP A 61 -7.33 10.80 12.94
N LEU A 62 -7.47 9.80 12.06
CA LEU A 62 -8.70 9.50 11.34
C LEU A 62 -9.46 8.30 11.94
N GLU A 63 -9.06 7.78 13.08
CA GLU A 63 -9.55 6.51 13.65
C GLU A 63 -11.08 6.43 13.72
N ASP A 64 -11.75 7.45 14.27
CA ASP A 64 -13.22 7.44 14.41
C ASP A 64 -13.93 7.39 13.04
N ARG A 65 -13.40 8.13 12.07
CA ARG A 65 -13.92 8.13 10.70
C ARG A 65 -13.72 6.78 10.02
N LEU A 66 -12.57 6.17 10.22
CA LEU A 66 -12.22 4.85 9.69
C LEU A 66 -13.08 3.75 10.31
N LYS A 67 -13.34 3.79 11.62
CA LYS A 67 -14.28 2.87 12.29
C LYS A 67 -15.71 2.99 11.78
N ALA A 68 -16.11 4.20 11.39
CA ALA A 68 -17.44 4.45 10.83
C ALA A 68 -17.57 4.12 9.34
N MET A 69 -16.46 3.85 8.65
CA MET A 69 -16.46 3.62 7.22
C MET A 69 -17.13 2.29 6.86
N ARG A 70 -17.96 2.33 5.79
CA ARG A 70 -18.68 1.16 5.25
C ARG A 70 -18.34 0.88 3.80
N THR A 71 -17.49 1.68 3.20
CA THR A 71 -16.98 1.44 1.85
C THR A 71 -16.17 0.15 1.83
N PRO A 72 -16.42 -0.78 0.90
CA PRO A 72 -15.57 -1.96 0.72
C PRO A 72 -14.10 -1.59 0.58
N MET A 73 -13.22 -2.30 1.28
CA MET A 73 -11.79 -2.02 1.27
C MET A 73 -10.98 -3.31 1.16
N LEU A 74 -10.13 -3.38 0.14
CA LEU A 74 -9.04 -4.36 0.05
C LEU A 74 -7.72 -3.63 0.31
N ILE A 75 -7.02 -4.02 1.36
CA ILE A 75 -5.67 -3.56 1.69
C ILE A 75 -4.69 -4.58 1.14
N MET A 76 -3.71 -4.12 0.36
CA MET A 76 -2.67 -4.99 -0.19
C MET A 76 -1.29 -4.41 0.15
N THR A 77 -0.39 -5.24 0.63
CA THR A 77 0.98 -4.84 1.00
C THR A 77 1.96 -6.00 0.79
N GLY A 78 3.22 -5.68 0.55
CA GLY A 78 4.29 -6.67 0.61
C GLY A 78 4.70 -6.94 2.06
N ASP A 79 5.17 -8.15 2.34
CA ASP A 79 5.66 -8.53 3.67
C ASP A 79 7.01 -7.88 4.03
N GLU A 80 7.72 -7.35 3.03
CA GLU A 80 8.96 -6.58 3.20
C GLU A 80 8.77 -5.05 3.09
N ASP A 81 7.53 -4.57 2.97
CA ASP A 81 7.21 -3.15 3.04
C ASP A 81 7.04 -2.69 4.49
N TRP A 82 8.12 -2.77 5.25
CA TRP A 82 8.15 -2.52 6.70
C TRP A 82 7.46 -1.20 7.14
N PRO A 83 7.63 -0.06 6.44
CA PRO A 83 6.96 1.18 6.82
C PRO A 83 5.43 1.12 6.74
N CYS A 84 4.89 0.27 5.84
CA CYS A 84 3.46 0.17 5.58
C CYS A 84 2.79 -1.01 6.30
N LEU A 85 3.56 -2.02 6.72
CA LEU A 85 3.01 -3.27 7.24
C LEU A 85 2.14 -3.04 8.49
N LEU A 86 2.67 -2.37 9.53
CA LEU A 86 1.90 -2.08 10.74
C LEU A 86 0.72 -1.14 10.51
N PRO A 87 0.83 -0.03 9.74
CA PRO A 87 -0.32 0.79 9.37
C PRO A 87 -1.42 0.00 8.64
N ASN A 88 -1.07 -0.94 7.78
CA ASN A 88 -2.04 -1.77 7.06
C ASN A 88 -2.74 -2.79 7.99
N ILE A 89 -2.02 -3.37 8.95
CA ILE A 89 -2.61 -4.21 10.00
C ILE A 89 -3.58 -3.38 10.86
N TYR A 90 -3.19 -2.17 11.26
CA TYR A 90 -4.05 -1.25 12.00
C TYR A 90 -5.34 -0.93 11.22
N LEU A 91 -5.24 -0.58 9.94
CA LEU A 91 -6.43 -0.37 9.09
C LEU A 91 -7.33 -1.60 9.07
N LYS A 92 -6.76 -2.80 8.92
CA LYS A 92 -7.52 -4.06 8.97
C LYS A 92 -8.24 -4.24 10.31
N GLU A 93 -7.63 -3.83 11.40
CA GLU A 93 -8.23 -3.95 12.74
C GLU A 93 -9.41 -3.00 12.92
N ILE A 94 -9.32 -1.74 12.47
CA ILE A 94 -10.31 -0.71 12.78
C ILE A 94 -11.42 -0.57 11.74
N VAL A 95 -11.14 -0.81 10.44
CA VAL A 95 -12.14 -0.67 9.37
C VAL A 95 -12.98 -1.95 9.26
N PRO A 96 -14.31 -1.87 9.47
CA PRO A 96 -15.16 -3.08 9.49
C PRO A 96 -15.20 -3.85 8.17
N THR A 97 -15.09 -3.15 7.05
CA THR A 97 -15.17 -3.71 5.69
C THR A 97 -13.81 -4.08 5.11
N ALA A 98 -12.70 -3.85 5.84
CA ALA A 98 -11.38 -4.11 5.32
C ALA A 98 -11.03 -5.60 5.30
N ALA A 99 -10.48 -6.06 4.17
CA ALA A 99 -9.69 -7.29 4.08
C ALA A 99 -8.22 -6.95 3.88
N LEU A 100 -7.33 -7.82 4.33
CA LEU A 100 -5.89 -7.64 4.22
C LEU A 100 -5.29 -8.80 3.42
N TYR A 101 -4.55 -8.47 2.39
CA TYR A 101 -3.69 -9.38 1.63
C TYR A 101 -2.23 -8.96 1.81
N VAL A 102 -1.43 -9.85 2.35
CA VAL A 102 0.01 -9.66 2.49
C VAL A 102 0.72 -10.54 1.46
N MET A 103 1.43 -9.91 0.54
CA MET A 103 2.14 -10.61 -0.55
C MET A 103 3.53 -11.03 -0.08
N PRO A 104 3.86 -12.33 -0.14
CA PRO A 104 5.15 -12.82 0.35
C PRO A 104 6.29 -12.41 -0.58
N ASN A 105 7.46 -12.15 0.01
CA ASN A 105 8.69 -11.76 -0.67
C ASN A 105 8.48 -10.54 -1.60
N ALA A 106 7.69 -9.57 -1.17
CA ALA A 106 7.38 -8.37 -1.94
C ALA A 106 7.55 -7.11 -1.10
N GLY A 107 8.01 -6.05 -1.75
CA GLY A 107 8.20 -4.74 -1.16
C GLY A 107 7.01 -3.80 -1.38
N HIS A 108 7.32 -2.56 -1.74
CA HIS A 108 6.33 -1.48 -1.85
C HIS A 108 5.58 -1.47 -3.19
N THR A 109 6.15 -2.05 -4.23
CA THR A 109 5.64 -1.99 -5.60
C THR A 109 5.02 -3.33 -6.03
N ILE A 110 4.18 -3.90 -5.17
CA ILE A 110 3.59 -5.24 -5.36
C ILE A 110 2.88 -5.44 -6.70
N ASN A 111 2.34 -4.38 -7.29
CA ASN A 111 1.72 -4.41 -8.62
C ASN A 111 2.74 -4.58 -9.76
N LEU A 112 3.99 -4.18 -9.54
CA LEU A 112 5.09 -4.36 -10.49
C LEU A 112 5.89 -5.64 -10.19
N GLU A 113 6.03 -5.97 -8.91
CA GLU A 113 6.77 -7.13 -8.44
C GLU A 113 6.05 -8.45 -8.72
N GLU A 114 4.73 -8.48 -8.52
CA GLU A 114 3.87 -9.66 -8.65
C GLU A 114 2.56 -9.33 -9.38
N PRO A 115 2.61 -8.86 -10.64
CA PRO A 115 1.43 -8.33 -11.35
C PRO A 115 0.31 -9.36 -11.50
N ALA A 116 0.62 -10.62 -11.70
CA ALA A 116 -0.39 -11.67 -11.85
C ALA A 116 -1.18 -11.89 -10.56
N ALA A 117 -0.50 -11.95 -9.42
CA ALA A 117 -1.13 -12.11 -8.11
C ALA A 117 -1.91 -10.85 -7.74
N PHE A 118 -1.32 -9.66 -7.92
CA PHE A 118 -1.99 -8.38 -7.68
C PHE A 118 -3.29 -8.26 -8.47
N ASN A 119 -3.24 -8.47 -9.79
CA ASN A 119 -4.40 -8.36 -10.67
C ASN A 119 -5.50 -9.36 -10.29
N ARG A 120 -5.16 -10.59 -9.94
CA ARG A 120 -6.12 -11.61 -9.51
C ARG A 120 -6.89 -11.15 -8.27
N GLU A 121 -6.19 -10.70 -7.23
CA GLU A 121 -6.84 -10.26 -5.97
C GLU A 121 -7.71 -9.00 -6.18
N VAL A 122 -7.25 -8.05 -7.00
CA VAL A 122 -8.04 -6.86 -7.36
C VAL A 122 -9.29 -7.25 -8.15
N HIS A 123 -9.16 -8.15 -9.12
CA HIS A 123 -10.28 -8.65 -9.91
C HIS A 123 -11.33 -9.36 -9.05
N ASP A 124 -10.89 -10.23 -8.16
CA ASP A 124 -11.75 -10.95 -7.22
C ASP A 124 -12.46 -9.99 -6.25
N PHE A 125 -11.75 -8.98 -5.78
CA PHE A 125 -12.33 -7.93 -4.93
C PHE A 125 -13.46 -7.19 -5.66
N ILE A 126 -13.18 -6.67 -6.86
CA ILE A 126 -14.18 -5.94 -7.67
C ILE A 126 -15.40 -6.81 -7.95
N ALA A 127 -15.19 -8.05 -8.39
CA ALA A 127 -16.27 -8.99 -8.68
C ALA A 127 -17.15 -9.29 -7.45
N LYS A 128 -16.56 -9.39 -6.25
CA LYS A 128 -17.32 -9.58 -5.00
C LYS A 128 -18.10 -8.33 -4.61
N VAL A 129 -17.51 -7.15 -4.80
CA VAL A 129 -18.19 -5.86 -4.51
C VAL A 129 -19.37 -5.66 -5.45
N ASP A 130 -19.18 -5.83 -6.75
CA ASP A 130 -20.21 -5.67 -7.77
C ASP A 130 -21.39 -6.65 -7.58
N ALA A 131 -21.07 -7.84 -7.10
CA ALA A 131 -22.08 -8.85 -6.76
C ALA A 131 -22.76 -8.62 -5.39
N GLY A 132 -22.44 -7.57 -4.65
CA GLY A 132 -22.96 -7.31 -3.30
C GLY A 132 -22.52 -8.35 -2.26
N ARG A 133 -21.39 -9.03 -2.49
CA ARG A 133 -20.88 -10.13 -1.65
C ARG A 133 -19.66 -9.76 -0.82
N TRP A 134 -19.37 -8.47 -0.66
CA TRP A 134 -18.30 -8.01 0.23
C TRP A 134 -18.88 -7.64 1.58
N PRO A 135 -18.76 -8.51 2.61
CA PRO A 135 -19.41 -8.29 3.90
C PRO A 135 -18.60 -7.36 4.81
N GLU A 136 -19.27 -6.79 5.79
CA GLU A 136 -18.59 -6.32 6.99
C GLU A 136 -18.04 -7.53 7.77
N ARG A 137 -16.95 -7.29 8.51
CA ARG A 137 -16.38 -8.30 9.41
C ARG A 137 -17.37 -8.68 10.49
N ASP A 138 -17.60 -9.98 10.66
CA ASP A 138 -18.43 -10.51 11.76
C ASP A 138 -17.82 -10.08 13.12
N PRO A 139 -18.60 -9.42 13.99
CA PRO A 139 -18.10 -8.99 15.30
C PRO A 139 -17.53 -10.14 16.15
N ARG A 140 -17.96 -11.37 15.94
CA ARG A 140 -17.43 -12.56 16.63
C ARG A 140 -15.99 -12.86 16.25
N ALA A 141 -15.53 -12.41 15.09
CA ALA A 141 -14.17 -12.62 14.60
C ALA A 141 -13.15 -11.58 15.13
N VAL A 142 -13.57 -10.66 16.01
CA VAL A 142 -12.69 -9.58 16.53
C VAL A 142 -11.97 -9.99 17.82
N SER A 143 -12.31 -11.14 18.41
CA SER A 143 -11.66 -11.60 19.64
C SER A 143 -10.18 -11.94 19.42
N LYS A 144 -9.31 -11.47 20.32
CA LYS A 144 -7.90 -11.90 20.39
C LYS A 144 -7.71 -13.25 21.07
N SER A 145 -8.79 -13.83 21.61
CA SER A 145 -8.80 -15.18 22.19
C SER A 145 -9.12 -16.22 21.12
N ILE A 146 -8.37 -17.31 21.09
CA ILE A 146 -8.61 -18.45 20.18
C ILE A 146 -9.94 -19.13 20.52
N THR A 147 -10.29 -19.21 21.78
CA THR A 147 -11.49 -19.92 22.27
C THR A 147 -12.68 -19.00 22.51
N GLY A 148 -12.48 -17.68 22.56
CA GLY A 148 -13.50 -16.72 22.98
C GLY A 148 -13.84 -16.78 24.48
N ILE A 149 -13.20 -17.64 25.25
CA ILE A 149 -13.35 -17.73 26.71
C ILE A 149 -12.59 -16.57 27.35
N LYS A 150 -13.27 -15.80 28.21
CA LYS A 150 -12.68 -14.70 28.98
C LYS A 150 -12.01 -15.25 30.24
#